data_21082fddf66e69e8132ef815fba30000
#
_entry.id   21082fddf66e69e8132ef815fba30000
#
_cell.length_a   1.000
_cell.length_b   1.000
_cell.length_c   1.000
_cell.angle_alpha   90.00
_cell.angle_beta   90.00
_cell.angle_gamma   90.00
#
_symmetry.space_group_name_H-M   'P 1'
#
loop_
_entity.id
_entity.type
_entity.pdbx_description
1 polymer ?
#
loop_
_entity_poly.entity_id
_entity_poly.type
_entity_poly.pdbx_seq_one_letter_code
_entity_poly.pdbx_strand_id
1 'polypeptide(L)'
;MGAEGALQRAETADISLPFGGVPLGIKELDSVKGWPDTEASVPLSDRIANYTSIHAERITTQGGTIPFGLTTASEFGGVNLTRTVLNGATYNPWDLSRTPGGSSGGSASVVAGGVCTLATAGDGGGSIRIPAGFTGLVGLKATYGRIPRGPHSQYGNLTVTVGCVSRSVRDTARWFDVCNGHDARDPLSLPRVEGWEKALGSIDVAGLRVAIVPDWGGAVVSPQMWSVLLETAEHLVSSARLTRVDGIDTTVPRMGAAWSISGMIEIAAVLADKWPECADVLTPEMRMGLEFTAGRYSSEARARIEERRAALNMRMAEMFESVDLIITATNPDVAFNAEGPLPGTFGGIKAGAGNNGLLTFPCNLYGNPAISVPGGFVDGLPVGLQIVGRHFSEQILLELAHIIEKERPWPLTAPSSPL
;
A
#
# COMPACT_ATOMS: atom_id res chain seq x y z
N MET A 1 -11.50 -13.20 -17.77
CA MET A 1 -12.56 -14.08 -17.22
C MET A 1 -13.77 -13.20 -16.94
N GLY A 2 -14.96 -13.54 -17.47
CA GLY A 2 -16.16 -12.73 -17.25
C GLY A 2 -16.89 -13.11 -15.96
N ALA A 3 -17.95 -12.37 -15.63
CA ALA A 3 -18.82 -12.63 -14.49
C ALA A 3 -19.33 -14.07 -14.43
N GLU A 4 -19.69 -14.66 -15.57
CA GLU A 4 -20.11 -16.07 -15.68
C GLU A 4 -19.07 -17.05 -15.15
N GLY A 5 -17.79 -16.88 -15.48
CA GLY A 5 -16.73 -17.75 -14.99
C GLY A 5 -16.46 -17.60 -13.50
N ALA A 6 -16.74 -16.44 -12.90
CA ALA A 6 -16.68 -16.25 -11.45
C ALA A 6 -17.88 -16.94 -10.76
N LEU A 7 -19.09 -16.78 -11.31
CA LEU A 7 -20.29 -17.44 -10.79
C LEU A 7 -20.16 -18.96 -10.83
N GLN A 8 -19.70 -19.53 -11.96
CA GLN A 8 -19.49 -20.97 -12.09
C GLN A 8 -18.50 -21.51 -11.04
N ARG A 9 -17.43 -20.78 -10.72
CA ARG A 9 -16.51 -21.18 -9.65
C ARG A 9 -17.14 -21.04 -8.26
N ALA A 10 -18.03 -20.08 -8.06
CA ALA A 10 -18.74 -19.91 -6.79
C ALA A 10 -19.61 -21.14 -6.47
N GLU A 11 -20.23 -21.75 -7.48
CA GLU A 11 -21.07 -22.95 -7.32
C GLU A 11 -20.28 -24.17 -6.81
N THR A 12 -18.98 -24.23 -7.10
CA THR A 12 -18.11 -25.35 -6.74
C THR A 12 -17.05 -24.99 -5.69
N ALA A 13 -17.21 -23.82 -5.05
CA ALA A 13 -16.22 -23.33 -4.08
C ALA A 13 -16.13 -24.23 -2.85
N ASP A 14 -14.92 -24.54 -2.44
CA ASP A 14 -14.64 -25.21 -1.17
C ASP A 14 -14.73 -24.21 -0.02
N ILE A 15 -15.88 -24.14 0.63
CA ILE A 15 -16.15 -23.23 1.74
C ILE A 15 -15.39 -23.58 3.03
N SER A 16 -14.69 -24.71 3.09
CA SER A 16 -13.81 -25.07 4.22
C SER A 16 -12.48 -24.35 4.20
N LEU A 17 -12.08 -23.77 3.05
CA LEU A 17 -10.87 -22.99 2.92
C LEU A 17 -11.00 -21.62 3.62
N PRO A 18 -9.88 -21.00 4.01
CA PRO A 18 -9.88 -19.74 4.80
C PRO A 18 -10.76 -18.62 4.24
N PHE A 19 -10.85 -18.49 2.92
CA PHE A 19 -11.70 -17.54 2.20
C PHE A 19 -12.59 -18.26 1.17
N GLY A 20 -13.03 -19.46 1.46
CA GLY A 20 -13.78 -20.29 0.54
C GLY A 20 -15.02 -19.59 -0.03
N GLY A 21 -15.03 -19.36 -1.33
CA GLY A 21 -16.14 -18.70 -2.03
C GLY A 21 -16.14 -17.15 -1.95
N VAL A 22 -15.23 -16.52 -1.21
CA VAL A 22 -15.18 -15.06 -1.08
C VAL A 22 -14.73 -14.41 -2.40
N PRO A 23 -15.49 -13.43 -2.95
CA PRO A 23 -15.09 -12.71 -4.15
C PRO A 23 -13.83 -11.87 -3.90
N LEU A 24 -12.90 -11.89 -4.87
CA LEU A 24 -11.61 -11.19 -4.81
C LEU A 24 -11.39 -10.29 -6.03
N GLY A 25 -11.09 -9.02 -5.79
CA GLY A 25 -10.53 -8.14 -6.81
C GLY A 25 -9.02 -8.35 -6.93
N ILE A 26 -8.50 -8.50 -8.14
CA ILE A 26 -7.06 -8.60 -8.41
C ILE A 26 -6.57 -7.25 -8.93
N LYS A 27 -5.58 -6.64 -8.28
CA LYS A 27 -4.95 -5.42 -8.80
C LYS A 27 -4.35 -5.70 -10.18
N GLU A 28 -4.59 -4.85 -11.17
CA GLU A 28 -4.11 -5.04 -12.56
C GLU A 28 -2.59 -5.01 -12.74
N LEU A 29 -1.83 -4.73 -11.67
CA LEU A 29 -0.37 -4.91 -11.61
C LEU A 29 0.04 -6.28 -11.09
N ASP A 30 -0.91 -7.14 -10.74
CA ASP A 30 -0.69 -8.51 -10.30
C ASP A 30 -1.08 -9.44 -11.44
N SER A 31 -0.11 -10.12 -12.03
CA SER A 31 -0.35 -11.01 -13.17
C SER A 31 -1.19 -12.22 -12.77
N VAL A 32 -2.16 -12.57 -13.63
CA VAL A 32 -2.92 -13.82 -13.57
C VAL A 32 -2.85 -14.48 -14.93
N LYS A 33 -2.32 -15.69 -15.01
CA LYS A 33 -2.10 -16.40 -16.28
C LYS A 33 -3.36 -16.42 -17.15
N GLY A 34 -3.21 -15.94 -18.39
CA GLY A 34 -4.28 -15.86 -19.37
C GLY A 34 -5.17 -14.59 -19.25
N TRP A 35 -4.91 -13.70 -18.30
CA TRP A 35 -5.59 -12.41 -18.14
C TRP A 35 -4.78 -11.26 -18.74
N PRO A 36 -5.40 -10.10 -19.02
CA PRO A 36 -4.67 -8.89 -19.39
C PRO A 36 -3.57 -8.56 -18.35
N ASP A 37 -2.40 -8.14 -18.83
CA ASP A 37 -1.20 -7.84 -18.04
C ASP A 37 -0.65 -6.47 -18.48
N THR A 38 -1.49 -5.45 -18.34
CA THR A 38 -1.34 -4.15 -19.01
C THR A 38 -0.47 -3.17 -18.25
N GLU A 39 -0.12 -3.44 -16.99
CA GLU A 39 0.51 -2.45 -16.08
C GLU A 39 -0.25 -1.11 -16.04
N ALA A 40 -1.58 -1.14 -16.30
CA ALA A 40 -2.44 0.02 -16.42
C ALA A 40 -2.00 1.02 -17.53
N SER A 41 -1.30 0.57 -18.57
CA SER A 41 -0.65 1.38 -19.60
C SER A 41 -1.09 0.98 -21.00
N VAL A 42 -1.45 1.99 -21.83
CA VAL A 42 -1.89 1.81 -23.23
C VAL A 42 -0.88 1.02 -24.07
N PRO A 43 0.44 1.30 -24.02
CA PRO A 43 1.42 0.52 -24.78
C PRO A 43 1.42 -0.99 -24.52
N LEU A 44 0.87 -1.43 -23.41
CA LEU A 44 0.83 -2.84 -23.00
C LEU A 44 -0.59 -3.42 -23.02
N SER A 45 -1.57 -2.73 -23.61
CA SER A 45 -2.99 -3.11 -23.61
C SER A 45 -3.28 -4.51 -24.15
N ASP A 46 -2.46 -4.99 -25.08
CA ASP A 46 -2.61 -6.30 -25.72
C ASP A 46 -1.82 -7.43 -25.02
N ARG A 47 -1.05 -7.08 -23.97
CA ARG A 47 -0.23 -8.06 -23.26
C ARG A 47 -1.09 -8.99 -22.41
N ILE A 48 -0.82 -10.29 -22.50
CA ILE A 48 -1.48 -11.33 -21.71
C ILE A 48 -0.44 -12.00 -20.80
N ALA A 49 -0.78 -12.17 -19.53
CA ALA A 49 0.08 -12.80 -18.56
C ALA A 49 0.33 -14.29 -18.89
N ASN A 50 1.58 -14.73 -18.82
CA ASN A 50 1.99 -16.11 -19.00
C ASN A 50 2.21 -16.86 -17.67
N TYR A 51 2.13 -16.16 -16.54
CA TYR A 51 2.25 -16.69 -15.17
C TYR A 51 1.22 -16.05 -14.25
N THR A 52 1.06 -16.60 -13.04
CA THR A 52 0.29 -15.99 -11.95
C THR A 52 1.24 -15.55 -10.85
N SER A 53 1.07 -14.32 -10.34
CA SER A 53 1.80 -13.80 -9.20
C SER A 53 1.60 -14.69 -7.96
N ILE A 54 2.66 -14.96 -7.19
CA ILE A 54 2.65 -15.96 -6.11
C ILE A 54 1.53 -15.72 -5.11
N HIS A 55 1.35 -14.49 -4.64
CA HIS A 55 0.31 -14.17 -3.67
C HIS A 55 -1.11 -14.32 -4.26
N ALA A 56 -1.31 -13.96 -5.53
CA ALA A 56 -2.59 -14.18 -6.23
C ALA A 56 -2.89 -15.68 -6.40
N GLU A 57 -1.87 -16.49 -6.70
CA GLU A 57 -1.99 -17.94 -6.77
C GLU A 57 -2.36 -18.52 -5.39
N ARG A 58 -1.63 -18.15 -4.33
CA ARG A 58 -1.87 -18.67 -2.98
C ARG A 58 -3.26 -18.31 -2.45
N ILE A 59 -3.68 -17.06 -2.57
CA ILE A 59 -5.00 -16.65 -2.06
C ILE A 59 -6.15 -17.29 -2.84
N THR A 60 -5.94 -17.58 -4.10
CA THR A 60 -6.96 -18.25 -4.93
C THR A 60 -7.00 -19.76 -4.66
N THR A 61 -5.83 -20.44 -4.63
CA THR A 61 -5.77 -21.90 -4.54
C THR A 61 -5.81 -22.40 -3.11
N GLN A 62 -5.05 -21.79 -2.20
CA GLN A 62 -4.97 -22.19 -0.78
C GLN A 62 -6.00 -21.42 0.07
N GLY A 63 -6.30 -20.18 -0.31
CA GLY A 63 -7.32 -19.37 0.34
C GLY A 63 -8.74 -19.68 -0.09
N GLY A 64 -8.94 -20.16 -1.32
CA GLY A 64 -10.26 -20.49 -1.87
C GLY A 64 -11.05 -19.27 -2.34
N THR A 65 -10.42 -18.12 -2.54
CA THR A 65 -11.11 -16.93 -3.08
C THR A 65 -11.49 -17.10 -4.53
N ILE A 66 -12.50 -16.34 -4.96
CA ILE A 66 -12.99 -16.32 -6.34
C ILE A 66 -12.62 -14.99 -6.99
N PRO A 67 -11.53 -14.92 -7.78
CA PRO A 67 -11.22 -13.73 -8.56
C PRO A 67 -12.35 -13.41 -9.55
N PHE A 68 -12.92 -12.18 -9.45
CA PHE A 68 -14.00 -11.77 -10.33
C PHE A 68 -13.53 -10.83 -11.46
N GLY A 69 -12.37 -10.19 -11.31
CA GLY A 69 -11.82 -9.28 -12.30
C GLY A 69 -10.59 -8.54 -11.82
N LEU A 70 -10.02 -7.74 -12.72
CA LEU A 70 -8.94 -6.81 -12.40
C LEU A 70 -9.52 -5.53 -11.81
N THR A 71 -8.80 -4.95 -10.84
CA THR A 71 -9.10 -3.63 -10.28
C THR A 71 -8.07 -2.62 -10.78
N THR A 72 -8.51 -1.42 -11.10
CA THR A 72 -7.67 -0.37 -11.68
C THR A 72 -6.51 0.02 -10.77
N ALA A 73 -5.40 0.37 -11.37
CA ALA A 73 -4.21 0.87 -10.67
C ALA A 73 -3.67 2.14 -11.34
N SER A 74 -2.73 2.81 -10.67
CA SER A 74 -1.92 3.84 -11.33
C SER A 74 -0.99 3.19 -12.34
N GLU A 75 -0.73 3.86 -13.44
CA GLU A 75 0.16 3.39 -14.51
C GLU A 75 1.53 3.00 -13.95
N PHE A 76 1.95 1.75 -14.17
CA PHE A 76 3.16 1.10 -13.61
C PHE A 76 3.29 1.23 -12.07
N GLY A 77 2.24 1.56 -11.36
CA GLY A 77 2.30 1.81 -9.93
C GLY A 77 3.02 3.09 -9.52
N GLY A 78 3.25 4.01 -10.46
CA GLY A 78 4.19 5.11 -10.31
C GLY A 78 3.77 6.27 -9.39
N VAL A 79 2.47 6.44 -9.12
CA VAL A 79 1.95 7.56 -8.33
C VAL A 79 0.82 7.15 -7.40
N ASN A 80 0.49 8.00 -6.42
CA ASN A 80 -0.64 7.82 -5.50
C ASN A 80 -1.96 8.41 -6.02
N LEU A 81 -2.15 8.40 -7.32
CA LEU A 81 -3.36 8.80 -8.04
C LEU A 81 -3.72 7.72 -9.05
N THR A 82 -4.88 7.11 -8.91
CA THR A 82 -5.36 6.08 -9.83
C THR A 82 -6.19 6.73 -10.95
N ARG A 83 -5.46 7.22 -11.94
CA ARG A 83 -5.97 7.76 -13.20
C ARG A 83 -4.98 7.38 -14.31
N THR A 84 -5.46 6.77 -15.38
CA THR A 84 -4.62 6.36 -16.52
C THR A 84 -5.29 6.72 -17.84
N VAL A 85 -4.51 6.75 -18.92
CA VAL A 85 -5.06 6.92 -20.27
C VAL A 85 -5.87 5.69 -20.68
N LEU A 86 -5.48 4.49 -20.19
CA LEU A 86 -6.14 3.22 -20.51
C LEU A 86 -7.51 3.10 -19.84
N ASN A 87 -7.62 3.45 -18.55
CA ASN A 87 -8.79 3.15 -17.72
C ASN A 87 -9.59 4.39 -17.27
N GLY A 88 -9.07 5.61 -17.52
CA GLY A 88 -9.64 6.84 -16.95
C GLY A 88 -9.34 6.97 -15.44
N ALA A 89 -10.14 7.80 -14.77
CA ALA A 89 -10.03 8.02 -13.32
C ALA A 89 -10.82 6.98 -12.52
N THR A 90 -10.29 6.62 -11.36
CA THR A 90 -10.98 5.80 -10.35
C THR A 90 -11.44 6.71 -9.22
N TYR A 91 -12.66 6.49 -8.75
CA TYR A 91 -13.33 7.38 -7.81
C TYR A 91 -13.43 6.76 -6.42
N ASN A 92 -13.37 7.63 -5.40
CA ASN A 92 -13.52 7.23 -4.00
C ASN A 92 -15.00 7.04 -3.66
N PRO A 93 -15.44 5.89 -3.14
CA PRO A 93 -16.85 5.66 -2.77
C PRO A 93 -17.40 6.60 -1.69
N TRP A 94 -16.53 7.24 -0.91
CA TRP A 94 -16.96 8.24 0.09
C TRP A 94 -17.35 9.58 -0.53
N ASP A 95 -16.68 9.96 -1.62
CA ASP A 95 -16.95 11.15 -2.41
C ASP A 95 -16.43 10.92 -3.84
N LEU A 96 -17.35 10.80 -4.80
CA LEU A 96 -17.03 10.51 -6.20
C LEU A 96 -16.27 11.64 -6.92
N SER A 97 -16.06 12.79 -6.32
CA SER A 97 -15.16 13.83 -6.82
C SER A 97 -13.70 13.59 -6.43
N ARG A 98 -13.45 12.67 -5.52
CA ARG A 98 -12.15 12.42 -4.88
C ARG A 98 -11.49 11.15 -5.38
N THR A 99 -10.16 11.13 -5.32
CA THR A 99 -9.37 9.93 -5.60
C THR A 99 -9.46 8.92 -4.44
N PRO A 100 -9.46 7.61 -4.72
CA PRO A 100 -9.21 6.60 -3.68
C PRO A 100 -7.74 6.48 -3.31
N GLY A 101 -6.86 7.32 -3.90
CA GLY A 101 -5.41 7.18 -3.82
C GLY A 101 -4.84 6.26 -4.89
N GLY A 102 -3.62 5.78 -4.64
CA GLY A 102 -2.90 4.89 -5.56
C GLY A 102 -1.64 4.31 -4.91
N SER A 103 -1.06 3.36 -5.56
CA SER A 103 -1.43 2.81 -6.89
C SER A 103 -2.53 1.75 -6.85
N SER A 104 -2.98 1.26 -5.67
CA SER A 104 -4.04 0.24 -5.53
C SER A 104 -5.43 0.87 -5.35
N GLY A 105 -5.74 1.96 -6.10
CA GLY A 105 -6.98 2.71 -5.91
C GLY A 105 -8.24 1.93 -6.28
N GLY A 106 -8.23 1.19 -7.38
CA GLY A 106 -9.36 0.33 -7.75
C GLY A 106 -9.62 -0.77 -6.74
N SER A 107 -8.57 -1.38 -6.18
CA SER A 107 -8.70 -2.35 -5.09
C SER A 107 -9.39 -1.73 -3.86
N ALA A 108 -8.96 -0.53 -3.48
CA ALA A 108 -9.57 0.19 -2.37
C ALA A 108 -11.01 0.61 -2.66
N SER A 109 -11.31 1.07 -3.89
CA SER A 109 -12.67 1.46 -4.28
C SER A 109 -13.65 0.30 -4.23
N VAL A 110 -13.30 -0.88 -4.76
CA VAL A 110 -14.23 -2.04 -4.74
C VAL A 110 -14.46 -2.57 -3.34
N VAL A 111 -13.46 -2.49 -2.45
CA VAL A 111 -13.59 -2.92 -1.05
C VAL A 111 -14.40 -1.91 -0.24
N ALA A 112 -14.07 -0.61 -0.30
CA ALA A 112 -14.81 0.44 0.40
C ALA A 112 -16.23 0.63 -0.14
N GLY A 113 -16.44 0.38 -1.44
CA GLY A 113 -17.74 0.38 -2.10
C GLY A 113 -18.59 -0.87 -1.85
N GLY A 114 -18.11 -1.84 -1.06
CA GLY A 114 -18.88 -3.02 -0.70
C GLY A 114 -18.92 -4.15 -1.72
N VAL A 115 -18.25 -4.04 -2.87
CA VAL A 115 -18.27 -5.07 -3.94
C VAL A 115 -17.60 -6.38 -3.47
N CYS A 116 -16.55 -6.27 -2.68
CA CYS A 116 -15.88 -7.42 -2.05
C CYS A 116 -15.31 -7.03 -0.67
N THR A 117 -14.89 -8.01 0.11
CA THR A 117 -14.37 -7.77 1.47
C THR A 117 -12.88 -7.46 1.48
N LEU A 118 -12.14 -7.91 0.47
CA LEU A 118 -10.71 -7.72 0.29
C LEU A 118 -10.35 -7.73 -1.20
N ALA A 119 -9.23 -7.11 -1.53
CA ALA A 119 -8.63 -7.13 -2.87
C ALA A 119 -7.11 -7.13 -2.77
N THR A 120 -6.41 -7.69 -3.78
CA THR A 120 -4.95 -7.66 -3.81
C THR A 120 -4.43 -6.24 -3.94
N ALA A 121 -3.27 -5.97 -3.36
CA ALA A 121 -2.63 -4.66 -3.41
C ALA A 121 -1.11 -4.80 -3.29
N GLY A 122 -0.38 -3.80 -3.78
CA GLY A 122 1.07 -3.73 -3.64
C GLY A 122 1.51 -2.36 -3.11
N ASP A 123 2.62 -2.29 -2.39
CA ASP A 123 3.11 -1.10 -1.71
C ASP A 123 4.62 -0.91 -1.95
N GLY A 124 4.96 -0.10 -2.94
CA GLY A 124 6.35 0.27 -3.27
C GLY A 124 6.77 1.62 -2.69
N GLY A 125 5.80 2.44 -2.26
CA GLY A 125 6.01 3.76 -1.67
C GLY A 125 4.83 4.23 -0.80
N GLY A 126 3.85 3.32 -0.53
CA GLY A 126 2.65 3.63 0.20
C GLY A 126 1.37 3.05 -0.44
N SER A 127 1.50 2.31 -1.54
CA SER A 127 0.34 2.00 -2.41
C SER A 127 -0.63 0.92 -1.87
N ILE A 128 -0.41 0.35 -0.70
CA ILE A 128 -1.44 -0.32 0.13
C ILE A 128 -2.02 0.70 1.13
N ARG A 129 -1.13 1.37 1.87
CA ARG A 129 -1.48 2.23 3.00
C ARG A 129 -2.22 3.51 2.58
N ILE A 130 -1.73 4.19 1.54
CA ILE A 130 -2.33 5.44 1.03
C ILE A 130 -3.78 5.23 0.60
N PRO A 131 -4.12 4.24 -0.28
CA PRO A 131 -5.51 3.97 -0.60
C PRO A 131 -6.34 3.53 0.61
N ALA A 132 -5.79 2.70 1.51
CA ALA A 132 -6.48 2.34 2.74
C ALA A 132 -6.83 3.57 3.59
N GLY A 133 -5.90 4.52 3.76
CA GLY A 133 -6.12 5.74 4.51
C GLY A 133 -7.19 6.67 3.90
N PHE A 134 -7.23 6.80 2.56
CA PHE A 134 -8.22 7.62 1.87
C PHE A 134 -9.62 7.00 1.79
N THR A 135 -9.73 5.69 1.95
CA THR A 135 -10.99 4.97 1.78
C THR A 135 -11.53 4.31 3.05
N GLY A 136 -10.87 4.54 4.20
CA GLY A 136 -11.33 4.01 5.48
C GLY A 136 -11.16 2.49 5.61
N LEU A 137 -10.09 1.94 5.07
CA LEU A 137 -9.78 0.51 5.07
C LEU A 137 -8.54 0.18 5.92
N VAL A 138 -8.32 -1.11 6.14
CA VAL A 138 -7.10 -1.65 6.72
C VAL A 138 -6.11 -1.98 5.59
N GLY A 139 -4.87 -1.49 5.73
CA GLY A 139 -3.80 -1.77 4.78
C GLY A 139 -2.47 -1.99 5.46
N LEU A 140 -1.96 -3.22 5.46
CA LEU A 140 -0.68 -3.60 6.06
C LEU A 140 0.40 -3.77 4.98
N LYS A 141 1.40 -2.89 5.01
CA LYS A 141 2.67 -3.12 4.33
C LYS A 141 3.55 -3.98 5.25
N ALA A 142 3.81 -5.19 4.86
CA ALA A 142 4.64 -6.11 5.63
C ALA A 142 6.14 -5.76 5.60
N THR A 143 6.93 -6.44 6.41
CA THR A 143 8.37 -6.56 6.23
C THR A 143 8.66 -7.06 4.81
N TYR A 144 9.66 -6.46 4.15
CA TYR A 144 10.06 -6.88 2.80
C TYR A 144 10.35 -8.39 2.75
N GLY A 145 9.75 -9.08 1.79
CA GLY A 145 9.86 -10.53 1.63
C GLY A 145 8.91 -11.36 2.51
N ARG A 146 8.09 -10.77 3.39
CA ARG A 146 7.15 -11.52 4.22
C ARG A 146 6.12 -12.30 3.40
N ILE A 147 5.57 -11.67 2.36
CA ILE A 147 4.78 -12.33 1.33
C ILE A 147 5.65 -12.38 0.08
N PRO A 148 5.86 -13.57 -0.52
CA PRO A 148 6.70 -13.70 -1.69
C PRO A 148 6.13 -12.92 -2.87
N ARG A 149 7.02 -12.22 -3.57
CA ARG A 149 6.72 -11.45 -4.76
C ARG A 149 7.56 -11.97 -5.91
N GLY A 150 7.00 -12.78 -6.75
CA GLY A 150 7.77 -13.31 -7.86
C GLY A 150 6.89 -13.86 -8.98
N PRO A 151 7.53 -14.16 -10.08
CA PRO A 151 8.90 -13.85 -10.45
C PRO A 151 9.10 -12.34 -10.66
N HIS A 152 10.20 -11.75 -10.19
CA HIS A 152 10.51 -10.33 -10.38
C HIS A 152 12.01 -10.08 -10.56
N SER A 153 12.34 -8.96 -11.19
CA SER A 153 13.71 -8.49 -11.32
C SER A 153 14.23 -7.97 -9.97
N GLN A 154 15.47 -8.30 -9.63
CA GLN A 154 16.18 -7.72 -8.48
C GLN A 154 16.94 -6.45 -8.84
N TYR A 155 16.81 -5.98 -10.07
CA TYR A 155 17.46 -4.78 -10.55
C TYR A 155 16.82 -3.49 -10.03
N GLY A 156 15.51 -3.52 -9.76
CA GLY A 156 14.75 -2.37 -9.29
C GLY A 156 15.03 -1.95 -7.85
N ASN A 157 14.15 -1.12 -7.34
CA ASN A 157 14.34 -0.46 -6.04
C ASN A 157 14.23 -1.38 -4.82
N LEU A 158 13.75 -2.61 -4.97
CA LEU A 158 13.55 -3.59 -3.90
C LEU A 158 12.75 -3.01 -2.71
N THR A 159 11.68 -2.28 -3.01
CA THR A 159 10.81 -1.63 -2.01
C THR A 159 9.38 -2.15 -2.02
N VAL A 160 8.98 -2.82 -3.11
CA VAL A 160 7.60 -3.28 -3.27
C VAL A 160 7.35 -4.49 -2.40
N THR A 161 6.35 -4.39 -1.53
CA THR A 161 5.72 -5.52 -0.85
C THR A 161 4.32 -5.74 -1.42
N VAL A 162 3.84 -6.96 -1.40
CA VAL A 162 2.48 -7.32 -1.82
C VAL A 162 1.63 -7.70 -0.62
N GLY A 163 0.33 -7.51 -0.72
CA GLY A 163 -0.62 -7.76 0.34
C GLY A 163 -2.06 -7.55 -0.14
N CYS A 164 -2.91 -7.08 0.75
CA CYS A 164 -4.29 -6.73 0.45
C CYS A 164 -4.69 -5.39 1.07
N VAL A 165 -5.81 -4.85 0.61
CA VAL A 165 -6.65 -3.93 1.36
C VAL A 165 -7.90 -4.68 1.79
N SER A 166 -8.37 -4.49 3.02
CA SER A 166 -9.52 -5.17 3.58
C SER A 166 -10.36 -4.26 4.47
N ARG A 167 -11.58 -4.68 4.80
CA ARG A 167 -12.47 -3.93 5.71
C ARG A 167 -12.15 -4.16 7.17
N SER A 168 -11.51 -5.29 7.51
CA SER A 168 -11.25 -5.69 8.90
C SER A 168 -9.81 -6.14 9.12
N VAL A 169 -9.36 -5.96 10.35
CA VAL A 169 -8.04 -6.45 10.79
C VAL A 169 -7.96 -7.98 10.68
N ARG A 170 -9.06 -8.67 10.95
CA ARG A 170 -9.15 -10.13 10.87
C ARG A 170 -8.92 -10.63 9.45
N ASP A 171 -9.53 -10.01 8.43
CA ASP A 171 -9.32 -10.40 7.04
C ASP A 171 -7.88 -10.18 6.61
N THR A 172 -7.26 -9.07 7.03
CA THR A 172 -5.83 -8.85 6.81
C THR A 172 -4.98 -9.95 7.46
N ALA A 173 -5.22 -10.30 8.74
CA ALA A 173 -4.48 -11.33 9.44
C ALA A 173 -4.63 -12.71 8.76
N ARG A 174 -5.85 -13.09 8.36
CA ARG A 174 -6.14 -14.31 7.62
C ARG A 174 -5.47 -14.34 6.24
N TRP A 175 -5.38 -13.18 5.57
CA TRP A 175 -4.58 -13.05 4.35
C TRP A 175 -3.13 -13.46 4.57
N PHE A 176 -2.52 -13.00 5.69
CA PHE A 176 -1.16 -13.36 6.05
C PHE A 176 -1.01 -14.84 6.34
N ASP A 177 -1.98 -15.48 7.02
CA ASP A 177 -1.98 -16.93 7.24
C ASP A 177 -1.92 -17.72 5.93
N VAL A 178 -2.58 -17.24 4.88
CA VAL A 178 -2.59 -17.89 3.57
C VAL A 178 -1.34 -17.56 2.74
N CYS A 179 -0.96 -16.29 2.64
CA CYS A 179 -0.04 -15.82 1.60
C CYS A 179 1.43 -15.77 2.02
N ASN A 180 1.75 -15.73 3.34
CA ASN A 180 3.13 -15.58 3.80
C ASN A 180 3.97 -16.87 3.63
N GLY A 181 5.29 -16.72 3.78
CA GLY A 181 6.23 -17.83 3.79
C GLY A 181 6.99 -17.99 2.48
N HIS A 182 8.15 -18.65 2.56
CA HIS A 182 9.10 -18.79 1.46
C HIS A 182 8.47 -19.42 0.20
N ASP A 183 8.92 -18.94 -0.94
CA ASP A 183 8.67 -19.52 -2.28
C ASP A 183 9.97 -19.47 -3.11
N ALA A 184 10.32 -20.59 -3.71
CA ALA A 184 11.58 -20.72 -4.46
C ALA A 184 11.66 -19.77 -5.69
N ARG A 185 10.53 -19.21 -6.14
CA ARG A 185 10.46 -18.21 -7.22
C ARG A 185 10.84 -16.80 -6.73
N ASP A 186 10.92 -16.60 -5.41
CA ASP A 186 11.35 -15.35 -4.77
C ASP A 186 12.46 -15.63 -3.76
N PRO A 187 13.75 -15.51 -4.17
CA PRO A 187 14.89 -15.81 -3.29
C PRO A 187 15.02 -14.88 -2.09
N LEU A 188 14.27 -13.76 -2.05
CA LEU A 188 14.25 -12.79 -0.95
C LEU A 188 13.08 -13.03 0.00
N SER A 189 12.24 -14.04 -0.26
CA SER A 189 11.10 -14.36 0.59
C SER A 189 11.50 -14.98 1.92
N LEU A 190 10.81 -14.57 2.99
CA LEU A 190 11.09 -14.96 4.36
C LEU A 190 10.43 -16.31 4.71
N PRO A 191 10.94 -17.02 5.73
CA PRO A 191 10.28 -18.21 6.27
C PRO A 191 8.82 -17.94 6.69
N ARG A 192 8.01 -19.01 6.65
CA ARG A 192 6.61 -18.94 7.06
C ARG A 192 6.48 -18.66 8.56
N VAL A 193 5.51 -17.83 8.90
CA VAL A 193 5.01 -17.57 10.26
C VAL A 193 3.54 -17.92 10.27
N GLU A 194 3.08 -18.62 11.28
CA GLU A 194 1.70 -19.11 11.39
C GLU A 194 0.92 -18.42 12.49
N GLY A 195 -0.41 -18.55 12.42
CA GLY A 195 -1.31 -18.15 13.49
C GLY A 195 -1.57 -16.66 13.56
N TRP A 196 -1.55 -15.95 12.46
CA TRP A 196 -1.79 -14.51 12.38
C TRP A 196 -3.19 -14.13 12.87
N GLU A 197 -4.23 -14.79 12.36
CA GLU A 197 -5.60 -14.55 12.80
C GLU A 197 -5.83 -15.04 14.22
N LYS A 198 -5.30 -16.21 14.57
CA LYS A 198 -5.46 -16.81 15.89
C LYS A 198 -4.80 -15.97 17.00
N ALA A 199 -3.74 -15.24 16.67
CA ALA A 199 -3.02 -14.41 17.63
C ALA A 199 -3.75 -13.11 18.00
N LEU A 200 -4.73 -12.67 17.20
CA LEU A 200 -5.47 -11.43 17.47
C LEU A 200 -6.17 -11.47 18.84
N GLY A 201 -5.96 -10.43 19.63
CA GLY A 201 -6.49 -10.30 20.99
C GLY A 201 -5.68 -11.04 22.05
N SER A 202 -4.52 -11.64 21.69
CA SER A 202 -3.70 -12.41 22.65
C SER A 202 -2.25 -11.91 22.78
N ILE A 203 -1.82 -10.96 21.96
CA ILE A 203 -0.45 -10.44 21.99
C ILE A 203 -0.35 -9.35 23.06
N ASP A 204 0.54 -9.53 24.04
CA ASP A 204 0.81 -8.49 25.03
C ASP A 204 1.66 -7.38 24.38
N VAL A 205 1.07 -6.19 24.25
CA VAL A 205 1.69 -5.00 23.70
C VAL A 205 1.97 -3.94 24.78
N ALA A 206 1.62 -4.22 26.03
CA ALA A 206 1.79 -3.29 27.14
C ALA A 206 3.27 -2.93 27.34
N GLY A 207 3.53 -1.66 27.62
CA GLY A 207 4.88 -1.15 27.86
C GLY A 207 5.72 -0.95 26.60
N LEU A 208 5.26 -1.32 25.39
CA LEU A 208 5.97 -0.97 24.18
C LEU A 208 6.12 0.54 24.07
N ARG A 209 7.34 0.97 23.73
CA ARG A 209 7.69 2.39 23.62
C ARG A 209 7.21 2.96 22.30
N VAL A 210 6.45 4.06 22.35
CA VAL A 210 5.85 4.67 21.17
C VAL A 210 6.15 6.16 21.06
N ALA A 211 6.56 6.62 19.87
CA ALA A 211 6.59 8.03 19.51
C ALA A 211 5.35 8.37 18.68
N ILE A 212 4.74 9.54 18.93
CA ILE A 212 3.62 10.09 18.15
C ILE A 212 4.12 11.34 17.46
N VAL A 213 4.18 11.34 16.13
CA VAL A 213 4.81 12.41 15.35
C VAL A 213 3.97 12.78 14.12
N PRO A 214 3.65 14.07 13.90
CA PRO A 214 2.91 14.52 12.74
C PRO A 214 3.76 14.56 11.47
N ASP A 215 5.05 14.86 11.58
CA ASP A 215 5.95 15.27 10.51
C ASP A 215 6.98 14.20 10.16
N TRP A 216 6.63 12.94 10.32
CA TRP A 216 7.46 11.81 9.93
C TRP A 216 8.08 12.02 8.53
N GLY A 217 9.41 11.83 8.45
CA GLY A 217 10.14 12.07 7.22
C GLY A 217 10.19 13.53 6.77
N GLY A 218 9.79 14.48 7.61
CA GLY A 218 9.69 15.90 7.32
C GLY A 218 8.50 16.25 6.42
N ALA A 219 7.43 15.47 6.48
CA ALA A 219 6.20 15.74 5.77
C ALA A 219 5.44 16.92 6.40
N VAL A 220 4.74 17.68 5.56
CA VAL A 220 3.72 18.65 5.99
C VAL A 220 2.39 17.93 6.05
N VAL A 221 1.73 17.96 7.20
CA VAL A 221 0.43 17.34 7.44
C VAL A 221 -0.61 18.41 7.77
N SER A 222 -1.83 18.26 7.26
CA SER A 222 -2.97 19.12 7.57
C SER A 222 -3.20 19.17 9.09
N PRO A 223 -3.16 20.36 9.74
CA PRO A 223 -3.36 20.46 11.18
C PRO A 223 -4.73 19.95 11.64
N GLN A 224 -5.79 20.19 10.82
CA GLN A 224 -7.13 19.70 11.12
C GLN A 224 -7.17 18.17 11.14
N MET A 225 -6.58 17.55 10.12
CA MET A 225 -6.52 16.09 10.03
C MET A 225 -5.68 15.51 11.17
N TRP A 226 -4.52 16.11 11.46
CA TRP A 226 -3.67 15.64 12.55
C TRP A 226 -4.36 15.68 13.90
N SER A 227 -5.16 16.73 14.18
CA SER A 227 -5.93 16.81 15.43
C SER A 227 -6.87 15.61 15.62
N VAL A 228 -7.54 15.15 14.56
CA VAL A 228 -8.40 13.96 14.59
C VAL A 228 -7.58 12.69 14.82
N LEU A 229 -6.46 12.55 14.10
CA LEU A 229 -5.60 11.38 14.23
C LEU A 229 -4.91 11.28 15.59
N LEU A 230 -4.51 12.43 16.16
CA LEU A 230 -3.90 12.49 17.48
C LEU A 230 -4.83 11.95 18.56
N GLU A 231 -6.13 12.28 18.49
CA GLU A 231 -7.13 11.75 19.41
C GLU A 231 -7.17 10.20 19.38
N THR A 232 -7.14 9.61 18.18
CA THR A 232 -7.11 8.16 18.03
C THR A 232 -5.78 7.55 18.48
N ALA A 233 -4.66 8.24 18.24
CA ALA A 233 -3.34 7.81 18.70
C ALA A 233 -3.25 7.80 20.24
N GLU A 234 -3.71 8.85 20.90
CA GLU A 234 -3.71 8.95 22.38
C GLU A 234 -4.64 7.90 23.01
N HIS A 235 -5.80 7.67 22.38
CA HIS A 235 -6.69 6.59 22.79
C HIS A 235 -5.98 5.22 22.72
N LEU A 236 -5.31 4.91 21.61
CA LEU A 236 -4.55 3.67 21.45
C LEU A 236 -3.45 3.54 22.52
N VAL A 237 -2.70 4.61 22.79
CA VAL A 237 -1.65 4.60 23.83
C VAL A 237 -2.22 4.20 25.18
N SER A 238 -3.38 4.75 25.54
CA SER A 238 -4.06 4.42 26.79
C SER A 238 -4.58 2.98 26.80
N SER A 239 -5.33 2.58 25.79
CA SER A 239 -5.99 1.26 25.73
C SER A 239 -5.00 0.11 25.64
N ALA A 240 -3.94 0.27 24.85
CA ALA A 240 -2.88 -0.72 24.72
C ALA A 240 -1.81 -0.60 25.82
N ARG A 241 -1.93 0.35 26.74
CA ARG A 241 -0.97 0.63 27.83
C ARG A 241 0.47 0.81 27.31
N LEU A 242 0.62 1.56 26.20
CA LEU A 242 1.93 1.85 25.62
C LEU A 242 2.67 2.89 26.47
N THR A 243 3.99 2.89 26.38
CA THR A 243 4.86 3.89 27.02
C THR A 243 5.21 4.96 26.00
N ARG A 244 4.64 6.16 26.14
CA ARG A 244 4.98 7.28 25.26
C ARG A 244 6.41 7.77 25.50
N VAL A 245 7.12 8.02 24.39
CA VAL A 245 8.47 8.60 24.36
C VAL A 245 8.41 9.88 23.53
N ASP A 246 8.69 11.01 24.16
CA ASP A 246 8.70 12.32 23.52
C ASP A 246 10.12 12.74 23.12
N GLY A 247 10.24 13.73 22.22
CA GLY A 247 11.49 14.33 21.80
C GLY A 247 12.37 13.46 20.89
N ILE A 248 11.79 12.42 20.29
CA ILE A 248 12.51 11.60 19.28
C ILE A 248 12.68 12.43 18.01
N ASP A 249 13.91 12.55 17.54
CA ASP A 249 14.20 13.09 16.22
C ASP A 249 13.84 12.05 15.16
N THR A 250 12.77 12.32 14.41
CA THR A 250 12.24 11.46 13.33
C THR A 250 12.67 11.90 11.94
N THR A 251 13.65 12.80 11.85
CA THR A 251 14.21 13.24 10.58
C THR A 251 14.93 12.10 9.89
N VAL A 252 14.63 11.89 8.62
CA VAL A 252 15.29 10.90 7.76
C VAL A 252 15.88 11.56 6.52
N PRO A 253 16.99 11.05 5.96
CA PRO A 253 17.55 11.54 4.71
C PRO A 253 16.53 11.47 3.57
N ARG A 254 16.38 12.56 2.82
CA ARG A 254 15.48 12.60 1.64
C ARG A 254 16.17 11.96 0.44
N MET A 255 15.48 11.06 -0.24
CA MET A 255 15.98 10.43 -1.47
C MET A 255 15.92 11.39 -2.68
N GLY A 256 14.97 12.33 -2.66
CA GLY A 256 14.77 13.28 -3.75
C GLY A 256 14.35 12.62 -5.07
N ALA A 257 14.41 13.38 -6.17
CA ALA A 257 14.04 12.89 -7.51
C ALA A 257 14.95 11.74 -8.01
N ALA A 258 16.17 11.63 -7.50
CA ALA A 258 17.09 10.55 -7.86
C ALA A 258 16.52 9.15 -7.58
N TRP A 259 15.60 9.03 -6.61
CA TRP A 259 14.92 7.78 -6.31
C TRP A 259 14.16 7.19 -7.50
N SER A 260 13.46 8.02 -8.27
CA SER A 260 12.65 7.58 -9.40
C SER A 260 13.46 6.94 -10.53
N ILE A 261 14.75 7.30 -10.65
CA ILE A 261 15.62 6.86 -11.76
C ILE A 261 15.64 5.33 -11.89
N SER A 262 15.81 4.60 -10.78
CA SER A 262 15.88 3.13 -10.84
C SER A 262 14.56 2.48 -11.25
N GLY A 263 13.42 2.99 -10.77
CA GLY A 263 12.11 2.49 -11.17
C GLY A 263 11.77 2.82 -12.62
N MET A 264 12.09 4.04 -13.04
CA MET A 264 11.83 4.46 -14.42
C MET A 264 12.66 3.69 -15.46
N ILE A 265 13.87 3.25 -15.11
CA ILE A 265 14.68 2.43 -16.03
C ILE A 265 14.09 1.03 -16.22
N GLU A 266 13.46 0.45 -15.17
CA GLU A 266 12.70 -0.79 -15.31
C GLU A 266 11.52 -0.61 -16.25
N ILE A 267 10.77 0.49 -16.09
CA ILE A 267 9.63 0.83 -16.95
C ILE A 267 10.10 1.04 -18.40
N ALA A 268 11.20 1.75 -18.62
CA ALA A 268 11.78 1.92 -19.93
C ALA A 268 12.15 0.57 -20.57
N ALA A 269 12.71 -0.37 -19.78
CA ALA A 269 13.02 -1.71 -20.26
C ALA A 269 11.76 -2.53 -20.59
N VAL A 270 10.68 -2.37 -19.83
CA VAL A 270 9.38 -3.02 -20.09
C VAL A 270 8.72 -2.46 -21.37
N LEU A 271 8.82 -1.16 -21.59
CA LEU A 271 8.32 -0.49 -22.81
C LEU A 271 9.17 -0.84 -24.04
N ALA A 272 10.44 -1.20 -23.83
CA ALA A 272 11.37 -1.62 -24.88
C ALA A 272 11.41 -0.63 -26.09
N ASP A 273 11.16 -1.16 -27.28
CA ASP A 273 11.14 -0.39 -28.56
C ASP A 273 9.94 0.54 -28.71
N LYS A 274 8.95 0.48 -27.82
CA LYS A 274 7.80 1.40 -27.83
C LYS A 274 8.14 2.79 -27.30
N TRP A 275 9.15 2.90 -26.44
CA TRP A 275 9.65 4.17 -25.92
C TRP A 275 10.78 4.71 -26.81
N PRO A 276 10.79 6.02 -27.18
CA PRO A 276 9.93 7.12 -26.72
C PRO A 276 8.65 7.36 -27.53
N GLU A 277 8.36 6.61 -28.59
CA GLU A 277 7.22 6.85 -29.51
C GLU A 277 5.87 6.78 -28.80
N CYS A 278 5.76 6.01 -27.71
CA CYS A 278 4.52 5.90 -26.92
C CYS A 278 4.30 7.06 -25.92
N ALA A 279 5.15 8.08 -25.88
CA ALA A 279 5.12 9.13 -24.86
C ALA A 279 3.76 9.84 -24.73
N ASP A 280 3.05 10.05 -25.85
CA ASP A 280 1.77 10.78 -25.87
C ASP A 280 0.57 9.96 -25.36
N VAL A 281 0.72 8.65 -25.21
CA VAL A 281 -0.29 7.75 -24.64
C VAL A 281 0.04 7.27 -23.22
N LEU A 282 1.07 7.83 -22.60
CA LEU A 282 1.37 7.68 -21.17
C LEU A 282 0.72 8.80 -20.35
N THR A 283 0.56 8.56 -19.07
CA THR A 283 0.18 9.63 -18.14
C THR A 283 1.28 10.69 -18.07
N PRO A 284 0.93 11.99 -17.82
CA PRO A 284 1.92 13.04 -17.72
C PRO A 284 3.03 12.77 -16.70
N GLU A 285 2.68 12.18 -15.57
CA GLU A 285 3.61 11.82 -14.49
C GLU A 285 4.62 10.75 -14.95
N MET A 286 4.13 9.75 -15.68
CA MET A 286 4.98 8.67 -16.20
C MET A 286 5.91 9.16 -17.29
N ARG A 287 5.37 9.91 -18.26
CA ARG A 287 6.16 10.53 -19.31
C ARG A 287 7.27 11.41 -18.72
N MET A 288 6.93 12.32 -17.81
CA MET A 288 7.90 13.20 -17.15
C MET A 288 8.98 12.42 -16.40
N GLY A 289 8.62 11.32 -15.72
CA GLY A 289 9.58 10.46 -15.03
C GLY A 289 10.56 9.77 -15.98
N LEU A 290 10.08 9.26 -17.11
CA LEU A 290 10.91 8.63 -18.14
C LEU A 290 11.83 9.64 -18.82
N GLU A 291 11.32 10.80 -19.22
CA GLU A 291 12.10 11.90 -19.80
C GLU A 291 13.18 12.41 -18.82
N PHE A 292 12.83 12.56 -17.54
CA PHE A 292 13.80 12.94 -16.51
C PHE A 292 14.91 11.90 -16.36
N THR A 293 14.60 10.62 -16.48
CA THR A 293 15.56 9.51 -16.30
C THR A 293 16.46 9.32 -17.53
N ALA A 294 16.00 9.71 -18.71
CA ALA A 294 16.75 9.56 -19.95
C ALA A 294 18.15 10.17 -19.85
N GLY A 295 19.18 9.40 -20.09
CA GLY A 295 20.59 9.79 -20.01
C GLY A 295 21.13 10.07 -18.60
N ARG A 296 20.31 9.91 -17.53
CA ARG A 296 20.75 10.09 -16.13
C ARG A 296 21.08 8.80 -15.39
N TYR A 297 20.70 7.67 -15.96
CA TYR A 297 21.04 6.38 -15.35
C TYR A 297 22.49 6.00 -15.65
N SER A 298 23.23 5.65 -14.61
CA SER A 298 24.56 5.07 -14.69
C SER A 298 24.81 4.23 -13.43
N SER A 299 25.80 3.35 -13.46
CA SER A 299 26.21 2.58 -12.27
C SER A 299 26.61 3.51 -11.11
N GLU A 300 27.22 4.65 -11.41
CA GLU A 300 27.59 5.66 -10.40
C GLU A 300 26.37 6.37 -9.82
N ALA A 301 25.37 6.73 -10.64
CA ALA A 301 24.11 7.29 -10.15
C ALA A 301 23.37 6.29 -9.25
N ARG A 302 23.37 5.00 -9.63
CA ARG A 302 22.79 3.93 -8.81
C ARG A 302 23.55 3.79 -7.48
N ALA A 303 24.87 3.78 -7.47
CA ALA A 303 25.68 3.70 -6.25
C ALA A 303 25.33 4.83 -5.28
N ARG A 304 25.24 6.09 -5.78
CA ARG A 304 24.83 7.24 -4.96
C ARG A 304 23.42 7.13 -4.38
N ILE A 305 22.48 6.49 -5.09
CA ILE A 305 21.14 6.22 -4.58
C ILE A 305 21.21 5.23 -3.40
N GLU A 306 21.99 4.16 -3.55
CA GLU A 306 22.15 3.15 -2.50
C GLU A 306 22.88 3.69 -1.27
N GLU A 307 23.88 4.58 -1.43
CA GLU A 307 24.53 5.29 -0.30
C GLU A 307 23.51 6.10 0.51
N ARG A 308 22.62 6.84 -0.16
CA ARG A 308 21.54 7.59 0.53
C ARG A 308 20.56 6.66 1.23
N ARG A 309 20.21 5.52 0.59
CA ARG A 309 19.36 4.50 1.20
C ARG A 309 20.03 3.90 2.43
N ALA A 310 21.32 3.59 2.38
CA ALA A 310 22.08 3.10 3.53
C ALA A 310 22.07 4.10 4.69
N ALA A 311 22.25 5.39 4.42
CA ALA A 311 22.16 6.45 5.43
C ALA A 311 20.74 6.53 6.04
N LEU A 312 19.68 6.39 5.24
CA LEU A 312 18.30 6.32 5.73
C LEU A 312 18.11 5.09 6.61
N ASN A 313 18.61 3.92 6.20
CA ASN A 313 18.48 2.68 6.94
C ASN A 313 19.17 2.76 8.31
N MET A 314 20.37 3.37 8.37
CA MET A 314 21.06 3.62 9.63
C MET A 314 20.23 4.51 10.55
N ARG A 315 19.69 5.62 10.00
CA ARG A 315 18.86 6.54 10.77
C ARG A 315 17.57 5.88 11.31
N MET A 316 16.91 5.03 10.49
CA MET A 316 15.77 4.25 10.93
C MET A 316 16.13 3.27 12.05
N ALA A 317 17.27 2.59 11.94
CA ALA A 317 17.76 1.69 12.99
C ALA A 317 18.00 2.42 14.32
N GLU A 318 18.67 3.58 14.28
CA GLU A 318 18.89 4.43 15.47
C GLU A 318 17.59 4.86 16.15
N MET A 319 16.56 5.27 15.37
CA MET A 319 15.26 5.61 15.94
C MET A 319 14.64 4.42 16.69
N PHE A 320 14.71 3.23 16.10
CA PHE A 320 14.16 2.02 16.71
C PHE A 320 15.00 1.45 17.87
N GLU A 321 16.16 2.00 18.20
CA GLU A 321 16.81 1.76 19.50
C GLU A 321 16.04 2.45 20.64
N SER A 322 15.46 3.60 20.37
CA SER A 322 14.75 4.43 21.36
C SER A 322 13.28 4.09 21.50
N VAL A 323 12.61 3.64 20.43
CA VAL A 323 11.19 3.29 20.41
C VAL A 323 10.95 1.94 19.75
N ASP A 324 9.81 1.34 20.01
CA ASP A 324 9.35 0.09 19.38
C ASP A 324 8.37 0.37 18.26
N LEU A 325 7.65 1.50 18.36
CA LEU A 325 6.58 1.93 17.47
C LEU A 325 6.67 3.43 17.18
N ILE A 326 6.24 3.81 15.99
CA ILE A 326 6.02 5.21 15.62
C ILE A 326 4.58 5.32 15.10
N ILE A 327 3.82 6.28 15.62
CA ILE A 327 2.47 6.60 15.16
C ILE A 327 2.49 7.94 14.43
N THR A 328 1.92 7.96 13.22
CA THR A 328 1.86 9.14 12.36
C THR A 328 0.61 9.11 11.48
N ALA A 329 0.39 10.13 10.66
CA ALA A 329 -0.63 10.08 9.62
C ALA A 329 -0.20 9.13 8.48
N THR A 330 -1.16 8.50 7.82
CA THR A 330 -0.89 7.75 6.58
C THR A 330 -0.75 8.68 5.39
N ASN A 331 -1.65 9.65 5.28
CA ASN A 331 -1.72 10.62 4.20
C ASN A 331 -1.49 12.03 4.77
N PRO A 332 -0.97 12.98 3.97
CA PRO A 332 -0.70 14.33 4.48
C PRO A 332 -1.96 15.21 4.60
N ASP A 333 -3.05 14.86 3.93
CA ASP A 333 -4.35 15.52 3.97
C ASP A 333 -5.46 14.53 3.59
N VAL A 334 -6.72 14.97 3.54
CA VAL A 334 -7.84 14.18 3.01
C VAL A 334 -7.68 13.88 1.52
N ALA A 335 -8.47 12.95 0.99
CA ALA A 335 -8.46 12.59 -0.42
C ALA A 335 -8.67 13.83 -1.31
N PHE A 336 -7.85 13.98 -2.34
CA PHE A 336 -7.87 15.07 -3.30
C PHE A 336 -8.68 14.73 -4.56
N ASN A 337 -8.75 15.64 -5.54
CA ASN A 337 -9.53 15.45 -6.77
C ASN A 337 -9.10 14.20 -7.55
N ALA A 338 -10.08 13.42 -8.04
CA ALA A 338 -9.86 12.16 -8.74
C ALA A 338 -9.11 12.32 -10.08
N GLU A 339 -9.29 13.46 -10.74
CA GLU A 339 -8.59 13.78 -11.98
C GLU A 339 -7.19 14.40 -11.76
N GLY A 340 -6.81 14.64 -10.47
CA GLY A 340 -5.57 15.29 -10.12
C GLY A 340 -5.60 16.80 -10.31
N PRO A 341 -4.47 17.46 -10.47
CA PRO A 341 -3.13 16.90 -10.27
C PRO A 341 -2.83 16.54 -8.80
N LEU A 342 -1.67 15.92 -8.56
CA LEU A 342 -1.18 15.70 -7.18
C LEU A 342 -1.11 17.04 -6.44
N PRO A 343 -1.66 17.14 -5.22
CA PRO A 343 -1.65 18.39 -4.47
C PRO A 343 -0.24 18.81 -4.07
N GLY A 344 -0.01 20.09 -4.03
CA GLY A 344 1.21 20.73 -3.53
C GLY A 344 0.99 21.55 -2.26
N THR A 345 -0.26 21.53 -1.72
CA THR A 345 -0.69 22.27 -0.53
C THR A 345 -1.51 21.33 0.34
N PHE A 346 -1.28 21.34 1.65
CA PHE A 346 -1.86 20.43 2.63
C PHE A 346 -2.31 21.23 3.85
N GLY A 347 -3.60 21.21 4.16
CA GLY A 347 -4.18 22.05 5.22
C GLY A 347 -3.85 23.54 5.06
N GLY A 348 -3.75 24.03 3.80
CA GLY A 348 -3.36 25.41 3.51
C GLY A 348 -1.83 25.68 3.50
N ILE A 349 -0.99 24.69 3.83
CA ILE A 349 0.47 24.82 3.91
C ILE A 349 1.12 24.31 2.62
N LYS A 350 1.90 25.13 1.94
CA LYS A 350 2.60 24.77 0.71
C LYS A 350 3.82 23.86 0.99
N ALA A 351 3.87 22.72 0.32
CA ALA A 351 4.97 21.73 0.48
C ALA A 351 5.43 21.08 -0.84
N GLY A 352 4.68 21.25 -1.94
CA GLY A 352 4.96 20.62 -3.23
C GLY A 352 4.44 19.18 -3.33
N ALA A 353 4.31 18.68 -4.57
CA ALA A 353 3.72 17.37 -4.87
C ALA A 353 4.48 16.18 -4.25
N GLY A 354 5.80 16.29 -4.05
CA GLY A 354 6.61 15.25 -3.41
C GLY A 354 6.23 14.93 -1.96
N ASN A 355 5.48 15.82 -1.31
CA ASN A 355 4.98 15.59 0.06
C ASN A 355 4.00 14.43 0.15
N ASN A 356 3.31 14.08 -0.93
CA ASN A 356 2.27 13.05 -0.95
C ASN A 356 2.73 11.64 -0.55
N GLY A 357 4.03 11.33 -0.63
CA GLY A 357 4.60 10.02 -0.28
C GLY A 357 5.54 10.04 0.93
N LEU A 358 5.85 11.20 1.52
CA LEU A 358 6.88 11.30 2.57
C LEU A 358 6.54 10.50 3.82
N LEU A 359 5.26 10.40 4.19
CA LEU A 359 4.81 9.66 5.39
C LEU A 359 4.94 8.15 5.26
N THR A 360 4.90 7.60 4.06
CA THR A 360 4.87 6.15 3.83
C THR A 360 6.19 5.59 3.33
N PHE A 361 6.93 6.39 2.57
CA PHE A 361 8.10 5.97 1.81
C PHE A 361 9.30 5.49 2.67
N PRO A 362 9.61 6.06 3.85
CA PRO A 362 10.71 5.56 4.68
C PRO A 362 10.63 4.08 5.01
N CYS A 363 9.41 3.57 5.26
CA CYS A 363 9.18 2.15 5.54
C CYS A 363 9.42 1.23 4.33
N ASN A 364 9.26 1.73 3.11
CA ASN A 364 9.58 0.97 1.91
C ASN A 364 11.08 0.85 1.70
N LEU A 365 11.81 1.92 1.98
CA LEU A 365 13.27 1.97 1.86
C LEU A 365 13.96 1.10 2.90
N TYR A 366 13.52 1.20 4.16
CA TYR A 366 14.06 0.42 5.27
C TYR A 366 13.57 -1.03 5.28
N GLY A 367 12.38 -1.29 4.69
CA GLY A 367 11.81 -2.62 4.57
C GLY A 367 11.03 -3.12 5.79
N ASN A 368 10.82 -2.30 6.83
CA ASN A 368 10.05 -2.63 8.03
C ASN A 368 8.54 -2.53 7.80
N PRO A 369 7.70 -3.18 8.62
CA PRO A 369 6.26 -3.16 8.47
C PRO A 369 5.64 -1.83 8.93
N ALA A 370 4.50 -1.48 8.30
CA ALA A 370 3.65 -0.38 8.70
C ALA A 370 2.19 -0.67 8.32
N ILE A 371 1.25 -0.36 9.21
CA ILE A 371 -0.18 -0.55 8.97
C ILE A 371 -0.89 0.81 8.95
N SER A 372 -1.83 0.96 8.01
CA SER A 372 -2.81 2.05 8.01
C SER A 372 -4.15 1.51 8.46
N VAL A 373 -4.78 2.18 9.40
CA VAL A 373 -6.13 1.89 9.88
C VAL A 373 -6.98 3.16 9.85
N PRO A 374 -8.32 3.07 9.79
CA PRO A 374 -9.17 4.24 9.92
C PRO A 374 -8.90 4.95 11.25
N GLY A 375 -8.54 6.24 11.18
CA GLY A 375 -8.22 7.06 12.35
C GLY A 375 -9.28 8.10 12.68
N GLY A 376 -10.35 8.19 11.90
CA GLY A 376 -11.42 9.16 12.05
C GLY A 376 -11.87 9.74 10.72
N PHE A 377 -12.56 10.89 10.78
CA PHE A 377 -13.12 11.57 9.61
C PHE A 377 -12.84 13.07 9.68
N VAL A 378 -12.56 13.66 8.51
CA VAL A 378 -12.49 15.11 8.31
C VAL A 378 -13.39 15.47 7.14
N ASP A 379 -14.35 16.36 7.35
CA ASP A 379 -15.33 16.79 6.33
C ASP A 379 -16.05 15.61 5.64
N GLY A 380 -16.35 14.54 6.40
CA GLY A 380 -17.01 13.34 5.90
C GLY A 380 -16.09 12.34 5.16
N LEU A 381 -14.82 12.66 5.01
CA LEU A 381 -13.82 11.79 4.36
C LEU A 381 -13.00 11.03 5.42
N PRO A 382 -12.71 9.74 5.20
CA PRO A 382 -11.84 8.98 6.09
C PRO A 382 -10.41 9.54 6.12
N VAL A 383 -9.78 9.42 7.27
CA VAL A 383 -8.34 9.69 7.45
C VAL A 383 -7.66 8.50 8.10
N GLY A 384 -6.47 8.16 7.60
CA GLY A 384 -5.72 6.97 8.02
C GLY A 384 -4.68 7.28 9.10
N LEU A 385 -4.73 6.54 10.21
CA LEU A 385 -3.65 6.48 11.20
C LEU A 385 -2.64 5.43 10.78
N GLN A 386 -1.36 5.77 10.73
CA GLN A 386 -0.28 4.84 10.43
C GLN A 386 0.47 4.44 11.70
N ILE A 387 0.64 3.15 11.91
CA ILE A 387 1.50 2.59 12.96
C ILE A 387 2.66 1.88 12.28
N VAL A 388 3.88 2.30 12.60
CA VAL A 388 5.13 1.79 12.06
C VAL A 388 5.84 0.98 13.12
N GLY A 389 6.24 -0.24 12.81
CA GLY A 389 6.93 -1.13 13.73
C GLY A 389 8.35 -1.50 13.29
N ARG A 390 9.07 -2.22 14.14
CA ARG A 390 10.36 -2.82 13.82
C ARG A 390 10.19 -3.92 12.75
N HIS A 391 11.26 -4.32 12.08
CA HIS A 391 11.21 -5.51 11.23
C HIS A 391 10.60 -6.71 11.97
N PHE A 392 9.75 -7.45 11.26
CA PHE A 392 9.08 -8.66 11.75
C PHE A 392 8.03 -8.44 12.86
N SER A 393 7.58 -7.20 13.08
CA SER A 393 6.58 -6.88 14.11
C SER A 393 5.15 -6.81 13.57
N GLU A 394 4.85 -7.42 12.44
CA GLU A 394 3.52 -7.35 11.82
C GLU A 394 2.40 -7.82 12.74
N GLN A 395 2.62 -8.88 13.54
CA GLN A 395 1.62 -9.38 14.49
C GLN A 395 1.33 -8.35 15.60
N ILE A 396 2.34 -7.60 16.05
CA ILE A 396 2.16 -6.47 16.99
C ILE A 396 1.32 -5.37 16.33
N LEU A 397 1.60 -5.03 15.07
CA LEU A 397 0.82 -4.01 14.35
C LEU A 397 -0.63 -4.44 14.16
N LEU A 398 -0.88 -5.72 13.86
CA LEU A 398 -2.24 -6.27 13.75
C LEU A 398 -2.96 -6.26 15.09
N GLU A 399 -2.28 -6.55 16.20
CA GLU A 399 -2.87 -6.47 17.54
C GLU A 399 -3.29 -5.04 17.90
N LEU A 400 -2.40 -4.05 17.66
CA LEU A 400 -2.69 -2.63 17.88
C LEU A 400 -3.87 -2.15 17.01
N ALA A 401 -3.89 -2.56 15.76
CA ALA A 401 -5.00 -2.29 14.85
C ALA A 401 -6.30 -2.94 15.33
N HIS A 402 -6.23 -4.16 15.86
CA HIS A 402 -7.38 -4.87 16.44
C HIS A 402 -7.94 -4.19 17.68
N ILE A 403 -7.09 -3.64 18.54
CA ILE A 403 -7.51 -2.82 19.69
C ILE A 403 -8.29 -1.60 19.20
N ILE A 404 -7.78 -0.86 18.19
CA ILE A 404 -8.51 0.28 17.62
C ILE A 404 -9.86 -0.16 17.04
N GLU A 405 -9.87 -1.24 16.23
CA GLU A 405 -11.09 -1.77 15.60
C GLU A 405 -12.18 -2.11 16.62
N LYS A 406 -11.80 -2.69 17.75
CA LYS A 406 -12.75 -3.04 18.82
C LYS A 406 -13.28 -1.85 19.60
N GLU A 407 -12.44 -0.89 19.89
CA GLU A 407 -12.79 0.23 20.78
C GLU A 407 -13.33 1.45 20.03
N ARG A 408 -12.91 1.63 18.78
CA ARG A 408 -13.36 2.69 17.88
C ARG A 408 -13.76 2.12 16.52
N PRO A 409 -14.81 1.28 16.45
CA PRO A 409 -15.20 0.62 15.22
C PRO A 409 -15.53 1.63 14.13
N TRP A 410 -15.15 1.30 12.90
CA TRP A 410 -15.38 2.13 11.72
C TRP A 410 -16.44 1.52 10.79
N PRO A 411 -17.06 2.32 9.92
CA PRO A 411 -17.96 1.80 8.89
C PRO A 411 -17.21 0.85 7.95
N LEU A 412 -17.80 -0.30 7.65
CA LEU A 412 -17.19 -1.31 6.79
C LEU A 412 -17.30 -0.97 5.30
N THR A 413 -18.20 -0.06 4.94
CA THR A 413 -18.43 0.43 3.58
C THR A 413 -18.75 1.92 3.60
N ALA A 414 -18.51 2.58 2.47
CA ALA A 414 -18.91 3.97 2.28
C ALA A 414 -20.44 4.12 2.27
N PRO A 415 -21.00 5.27 2.72
CA PRO A 415 -22.46 5.46 2.82
C PRO A 415 -23.21 5.38 1.48
N SER A 416 -22.53 5.71 0.38
CA SER A 416 -23.10 5.66 -0.97
C SER A 416 -22.92 4.31 -1.66
N SER A 417 -22.48 3.28 -0.92
CA SER A 417 -22.35 1.93 -1.44
C SER A 417 -23.70 1.43 -1.97
N PRO A 418 -23.73 0.79 -3.14
CA PRO A 418 -24.96 0.22 -3.70
C PRO A 418 -25.44 -1.05 -2.99
N LEU A 419 -24.74 -1.50 -1.95
CA LEU A 419 -25.08 -2.70 -1.17
C LEU A 419 -25.68 -2.36 0.19
#